data_076175319985d59374e51f46aec57b50
#
_entry.id   076175319985d59374e51f46aec57b50
#
_cell.length_a   1.000
_cell.length_b   1.000
_cell.length_c   1.000
_cell.angle_alpha   90.00
_cell.angle_beta   90.00
_cell.angle_gamma   90.00
#
_symmetry.space_group_name_H-M   'P 1'
#
loop_
_entity.id
_entity.type
_entity.pdbx_description
1 polymer ?
#
loop_
_entity_poly.entity_id
_entity_poly.type
_entity_poly.pdbx_seq_one_letter_code
_entity_poly.pdbx_strand_id
1 'polypeptide(L)'
;YALVDISTQQLDDSAFNMEAEMQSEFATQFAKAEGNSFIVGDAVGKPEGVITNSSVGTTNSGSGTLLTGDGLIELVHAIKSDYGQNATFMFTRTTLGAIRKLKDSAGQYVFQAGMMLTAGVPNSVLGYPYVEAPDLADVGSSAKPVIFGDFSRGYMVVDRVNLSVLRDPFTQATSGNVRYVARRRVGGQVILPEALRIQVISA
;
A
#
# COMPACT_ATOMS: atom_id res chain seq x y z
N TYR A 1 12.75 4.68 13.88
CA TYR A 1 14.15 4.22 13.92
C TYR A 1 14.21 2.70 13.98
N ALA A 2 15.27 2.13 13.47
CA ALA A 2 15.60 0.72 13.60
C ALA A 2 17.01 0.59 14.18
N LEU A 3 17.27 -0.50 14.91
CA LEU A 3 18.54 -0.76 15.56
C LEU A 3 18.91 -2.22 15.37
N VAL A 4 20.14 -2.47 14.94
CA VAL A 4 20.70 -3.83 14.79
C VAL A 4 22.12 -3.83 15.33
N ASP A 5 22.45 -4.86 16.13
CA ASP A 5 23.78 -5.11 16.63
C ASP A 5 24.36 -6.32 15.91
N ILE A 6 25.57 -6.18 15.36
CA ILE A 6 26.29 -7.26 14.66
C ILE A 6 27.66 -7.46 15.31
N SER A 7 28.07 -8.71 15.47
CA SER A 7 29.39 -9.05 15.97
C SER A 7 30.48 -8.58 15.00
N THR A 8 31.56 -8.03 15.54
CA THR A 8 32.76 -7.66 14.75
C THR A 8 33.35 -8.85 14.03
N GLN A 9 33.37 -10.05 14.65
CA GLN A 9 33.85 -11.29 14.02
C GLN A 9 33.01 -11.63 12.76
N GLN A 10 31.67 -11.46 12.84
CA GLN A 10 30.78 -11.72 11.69
C GLN A 10 30.99 -10.72 10.56
N LEU A 11 31.33 -9.46 10.89
CA LEU A 11 31.64 -8.45 9.88
C LEU A 11 32.98 -8.73 9.18
N ASP A 12 34.00 -9.23 9.95
CA ASP A 12 35.33 -9.49 9.43
C ASP A 12 35.38 -10.81 8.63
N ASP A 13 34.68 -11.85 9.10
CA ASP A 13 34.68 -13.19 8.51
C ASP A 13 33.68 -13.38 7.35
N SER A 14 32.77 -12.40 7.11
CA SER A 14 31.77 -12.58 6.07
C SER A 14 32.34 -12.46 4.65
N ALA A 15 32.00 -13.43 3.80
CA ALA A 15 32.39 -13.44 2.39
C ALA A 15 31.67 -12.38 1.52
N PHE A 16 30.67 -11.71 2.08
CA PHE A 16 29.85 -10.69 1.39
C PHE A 16 29.71 -9.43 2.25
N ASN A 17 29.36 -8.32 1.60
CA ASN A 17 29.25 -7.04 2.27
C ASN A 17 27.98 -6.96 3.14
N MET A 18 28.10 -7.30 4.42
CA MET A 18 27.02 -7.27 5.40
C MET A 18 26.44 -5.87 5.60
N GLU A 19 27.25 -4.81 5.45
CA GLU A 19 26.75 -3.44 5.60
C GLU A 19 25.79 -3.06 4.48
N ALA A 20 26.09 -3.46 3.23
CA ALA A 20 25.21 -3.23 2.09
C ALA A 20 23.88 -3.99 2.22
N GLU A 21 23.94 -5.25 2.67
CA GLU A 21 22.76 -6.07 2.91
C GLU A 21 21.86 -5.45 3.97
N MET A 22 22.44 -4.99 5.09
CA MET A 22 21.69 -4.31 6.13
C MET A 22 21.02 -3.01 5.66
N GLN A 23 21.74 -2.21 4.86
CA GLN A 23 21.16 -0.98 4.32
C GLN A 23 19.96 -1.29 3.44
N SER A 24 20.04 -2.33 2.61
CA SER A 24 18.93 -2.82 1.78
C SER A 24 17.76 -3.30 2.62
N GLU A 25 18.04 -4.07 3.68
CA GLU A 25 17.00 -4.57 4.58
C GLU A 25 16.33 -3.44 5.38
N PHE A 26 17.10 -2.47 5.88
CA PHE A 26 16.53 -1.28 6.51
C PHE A 26 15.60 -0.53 5.55
N ALA A 27 16.03 -0.30 4.30
CA ALA A 27 15.18 0.37 3.31
C ALA A 27 13.87 -0.40 3.08
N THR A 28 13.94 -1.71 2.99
CA THR A 28 12.77 -2.58 2.79
C THR A 28 11.81 -2.54 3.99
N GLN A 29 12.33 -2.62 5.22
CA GLN A 29 11.49 -2.59 6.42
C GLN A 29 10.86 -1.21 6.66
N PHE A 30 11.62 -0.13 6.41
CA PHE A 30 11.04 1.21 6.46
C PHE A 30 9.95 1.40 5.41
N ALA A 31 10.16 0.95 4.16
CA ALA A 31 9.16 1.04 3.10
C ALA A 31 7.87 0.30 3.47
N LYS A 32 7.97 -0.90 4.08
CA LYS A 32 6.79 -1.65 4.57
C LYS A 32 6.06 -0.89 5.69
N ALA A 33 6.80 -0.40 6.70
CA ALA A 33 6.19 0.32 7.81
C ALA A 33 5.51 1.63 7.38
N GLU A 34 6.12 2.34 6.43
CA GLU A 34 5.57 3.56 5.84
C GLU A 34 4.34 3.28 4.99
N GLY A 35 4.41 2.26 4.11
CA GLY A 35 3.28 1.84 3.28
C GLY A 35 2.05 1.52 4.12
N ASN A 36 2.23 0.72 5.17
CA ASN A 36 1.17 0.44 6.13
C ASN A 36 0.60 1.72 6.77
N SER A 37 1.49 2.64 7.19
CA SER A 37 1.07 3.90 7.83
C SER A 37 0.30 4.82 6.89
N PHE A 38 0.64 4.87 5.59
CA PHE A 38 -0.09 5.67 4.60
C PHE A 38 -1.50 5.13 4.31
N ILE A 39 -1.73 3.85 4.55
CA ILE A 39 -3.03 3.22 4.32
C ILE A 39 -3.89 3.24 5.58
N VAL A 40 -3.36 2.80 6.73
CA VAL A 40 -4.13 2.57 7.97
C VAL A 40 -3.64 3.38 9.18
N GLY A 41 -2.74 4.34 8.99
CA GLY A 41 -2.21 5.17 10.08
C GLY A 41 -3.30 6.02 10.75
N ASP A 42 -3.15 6.25 12.05
CA ASP A 42 -4.10 6.99 12.89
C ASP A 42 -3.73 8.47 13.13
N ALA A 43 -2.72 9.00 12.43
CA ALA A 43 -2.18 10.35 12.58
C ALA A 43 -1.56 10.65 13.96
N VAL A 44 -1.38 9.66 14.83
CA VAL A 44 -0.77 9.84 16.16
C VAL A 44 0.67 9.32 16.13
N GLY A 45 1.64 10.22 15.97
CA GLY A 45 3.05 9.87 15.88
C GLY A 45 3.46 9.13 14.59
N LYS A 46 2.55 8.99 13.64
CA LYS A 46 2.74 8.38 12.32
C LYS A 46 1.85 9.08 11.28
N PRO A 47 2.08 8.90 9.96
CA PRO A 47 1.24 9.46 8.91
C PRO A 47 -0.25 9.13 9.10
N GLU A 48 -1.11 10.02 8.58
CA GLU A 48 -2.54 9.74 8.48
C GLU A 48 -2.81 8.78 7.33
N GLY A 49 -3.54 7.70 7.60
CA GLY A 49 -3.92 6.72 6.58
C GLY A 49 -5.15 7.12 5.79
N VAL A 50 -5.20 6.74 4.51
CA VAL A 50 -6.35 7.00 3.65
C VAL A 50 -7.63 6.38 4.21
N ILE A 51 -7.56 5.15 4.73
CA ILE A 51 -8.73 4.41 5.25
C ILE A 51 -9.25 5.01 6.57
N THR A 52 -8.36 5.58 7.38
CA THR A 52 -8.69 6.14 8.70
C THR A 52 -9.25 7.55 8.62
N ASN A 53 -8.99 8.27 7.55
CA ASN A 53 -9.53 9.61 7.34
C ASN A 53 -11.03 9.54 7.09
N SER A 54 -11.83 10.15 8.00
CA SER A 54 -13.30 10.16 7.94
C SER A 54 -13.88 11.05 6.84
N SER A 55 -13.06 11.94 6.25
CA SER A 55 -13.50 12.84 5.17
C SER A 55 -13.47 12.17 3.80
N VAL A 56 -12.76 11.05 3.66
CA VAL A 56 -12.75 10.28 2.42
C VAL A 56 -14.09 9.56 2.27
N GLY A 57 -14.79 9.82 1.16
CA GLY A 57 -16.10 9.24 0.92
C GLY A 57 -16.05 7.72 0.71
N THR A 58 -17.08 7.03 1.14
CA THR A 58 -17.23 5.57 0.98
C THR A 58 -18.33 5.23 -0.01
N THR A 59 -18.23 4.05 -0.63
CA THR A 59 -19.24 3.47 -1.53
C THR A 59 -19.46 2.02 -1.12
N ASN A 60 -20.71 1.57 -1.07
CA ASN A 60 -21.05 0.20 -0.70
C ASN A 60 -20.75 -0.78 -1.84
N SER A 61 -20.46 -2.03 -1.50
CA SER A 61 -20.21 -3.07 -2.50
C SER A 61 -21.50 -3.70 -3.06
N GLY A 62 -22.66 -3.40 -2.47
CA GLY A 62 -23.93 -4.03 -2.81
C GLY A 62 -24.09 -5.47 -2.29
N SER A 63 -23.18 -5.92 -1.43
CA SER A 63 -23.22 -7.23 -0.76
C SER A 63 -22.57 -7.14 0.60
N GLY A 64 -23.14 -7.75 1.61
CA GLY A 64 -22.62 -7.72 2.99
C GLY A 64 -21.31 -8.48 3.20
N THR A 65 -20.87 -9.30 2.25
CA THR A 65 -19.71 -10.18 2.42
C THR A 65 -18.79 -10.25 1.19
N LEU A 66 -19.28 -9.88 0.01
CA LEU A 66 -18.60 -10.06 -1.26
C LEU A 66 -18.43 -8.74 -2.01
N LEU A 67 -17.45 -8.70 -2.87
CA LEU A 67 -17.29 -7.66 -3.86
C LEU A 67 -18.23 -7.94 -5.04
N THR A 68 -18.92 -6.92 -5.56
CA THR A 68 -19.77 -7.03 -6.73
C THR A 68 -19.27 -6.19 -7.89
N GLY A 69 -19.64 -6.56 -9.11
CA GLY A 69 -19.32 -5.78 -10.31
C GLY A 69 -19.98 -4.40 -10.27
N ASP A 70 -21.24 -4.35 -9.84
CA ASP A 70 -22.01 -3.11 -9.73
C ASP A 70 -21.37 -2.15 -8.72
N GLY A 71 -20.96 -2.64 -7.55
CA GLY A 71 -20.25 -1.84 -6.55
C GLY A 71 -18.92 -1.27 -7.06
N LEU A 72 -18.19 -1.98 -7.92
CA LEU A 72 -16.99 -1.43 -8.56
C LEU A 72 -17.31 -0.34 -9.57
N ILE A 73 -18.40 -0.50 -10.32
CA ILE A 73 -18.87 0.51 -11.28
C ILE A 73 -19.33 1.77 -10.53
N GLU A 74 -20.08 1.62 -9.45
CA GLU A 74 -20.50 2.74 -8.60
C GLU A 74 -19.30 3.46 -7.99
N LEU A 75 -18.28 2.73 -7.55
CA LEU A 75 -17.05 3.31 -7.01
C LEU A 75 -16.36 4.23 -8.02
N VAL A 76 -16.26 3.79 -9.28
CA VAL A 76 -15.66 4.58 -10.36
C VAL A 76 -16.47 5.84 -10.63
N HIS A 77 -17.79 5.73 -10.67
CA HIS A 77 -18.68 6.87 -10.98
C HIS A 77 -18.92 7.80 -9.78
N ALA A 78 -18.55 7.40 -8.56
CA ALA A 78 -18.65 8.23 -7.36
C ALA A 78 -17.57 9.33 -7.29
N ILE A 79 -16.54 9.26 -8.12
CA ILE A 79 -15.49 10.29 -8.22
C ILE A 79 -15.89 11.32 -9.28
N LYS A 80 -15.57 12.59 -9.02
CA LYS A 80 -15.75 13.66 -10.00
C LYS A 80 -14.89 13.42 -11.24
N SER A 81 -15.40 13.79 -12.40
CA SER A 81 -14.73 13.60 -13.70
C SER A 81 -13.32 14.22 -13.76
N ASP A 82 -13.10 15.30 -13.03
CA ASP A 82 -11.81 16.01 -12.99
C ASP A 82 -10.66 15.16 -12.43
N TYR A 83 -10.98 14.18 -11.58
CA TYR A 83 -10.01 13.26 -10.97
C TYR A 83 -9.99 11.88 -11.66
N GLY A 84 -11.02 11.59 -12.47
CA GLY A 84 -11.18 10.30 -13.12
C GLY A 84 -10.09 9.96 -14.12
N GLN A 85 -9.50 10.96 -14.79
CA GLN A 85 -8.49 10.72 -15.84
C GLN A 85 -7.20 10.11 -15.32
N ASN A 86 -6.78 10.46 -14.09
CA ASN A 86 -5.55 9.98 -13.45
C ASN A 86 -5.83 9.00 -12.31
N ALA A 87 -7.07 8.55 -12.21
CA ALA A 87 -7.47 7.65 -11.14
C ALA A 87 -6.85 6.26 -11.29
N THR A 88 -6.50 5.67 -10.16
CA THR A 88 -5.87 4.36 -10.06
C THR A 88 -6.57 3.54 -8.98
N PHE A 89 -6.77 2.27 -9.23
CA PHE A 89 -7.23 1.33 -8.21
C PHE A 89 -6.08 0.90 -7.30
N MET A 90 -6.38 0.72 -6.01
CA MET A 90 -5.46 0.15 -5.05
C MET A 90 -6.18 -0.95 -4.25
N PHE A 91 -5.63 -2.15 -4.25
CA PHE A 91 -6.19 -3.32 -3.55
C PHE A 91 -5.13 -4.41 -3.37
N THR A 92 -5.45 -5.44 -2.56
CA THR A 92 -4.57 -6.60 -2.37
C THR A 92 -4.61 -7.55 -3.56
N ARG A 93 -3.58 -8.39 -3.69
CA ARG A 93 -3.55 -9.47 -4.70
C ARG A 93 -4.71 -10.47 -4.51
N THR A 94 -5.13 -10.72 -3.28
CA THR A 94 -6.28 -11.56 -2.95
C THR A 94 -7.57 -10.95 -3.49
N THR A 95 -7.75 -9.64 -3.30
CA THR A 95 -8.90 -8.89 -3.84
C THR A 95 -8.90 -8.87 -5.37
N LEU A 96 -7.73 -8.75 -6.02
CA LEU A 96 -7.64 -8.90 -7.48
C LEU A 96 -8.14 -10.27 -7.94
N GLY A 97 -7.79 -11.34 -7.21
CA GLY A 97 -8.29 -12.69 -7.46
C GLY A 97 -9.81 -12.78 -7.33
N ALA A 98 -10.40 -12.07 -6.35
CA ALA A 98 -11.85 -11.98 -6.19
C ALA A 98 -12.52 -11.23 -7.35
N ILE A 99 -11.97 -10.09 -7.77
CA ILE A 99 -12.44 -9.31 -8.93
C ILE A 99 -12.42 -10.16 -10.20
N ARG A 100 -11.34 -10.88 -10.45
CA ARG A 100 -11.22 -11.75 -11.64
C ARG A 100 -12.18 -12.94 -11.65
N LYS A 101 -12.69 -13.33 -10.48
CA LYS A 101 -13.67 -14.41 -10.33
C LYS A 101 -15.13 -13.95 -10.44
N LEU A 102 -15.38 -12.66 -10.63
CA LEU A 102 -16.74 -12.16 -10.83
C LEU A 102 -17.34 -12.77 -12.09
N LYS A 103 -18.58 -13.27 -11.95
CA LYS A 103 -19.34 -13.93 -13.00
C LYS A 103 -20.63 -13.16 -13.28
N ASP A 104 -21.07 -13.24 -14.50
CA ASP A 104 -22.39 -12.76 -14.89
C ASP A 104 -23.51 -13.77 -14.51
N SER A 105 -24.75 -13.42 -14.83
CA SER A 105 -25.92 -14.29 -14.61
C SER A 105 -25.90 -15.60 -15.41
N ALA A 106 -25.09 -15.66 -16.48
CA ALA A 106 -24.87 -16.87 -17.28
C ALA A 106 -23.70 -17.73 -16.77
N GLY A 107 -23.03 -17.32 -15.68
CA GLY A 107 -21.90 -18.02 -15.09
C GLY A 107 -20.57 -17.78 -15.80
N GLN A 108 -20.51 -16.88 -16.76
CA GLN A 108 -19.28 -16.52 -17.46
C GLN A 108 -18.49 -15.49 -16.65
N TYR A 109 -17.15 -15.56 -16.70
CA TYR A 109 -16.31 -14.56 -16.06
C TYR A 109 -16.45 -13.21 -16.77
N VAL A 110 -16.85 -12.19 -16.02
CA VAL A 110 -16.98 -10.81 -16.55
C VAL A 110 -15.60 -10.26 -16.93
N PHE A 111 -14.57 -10.69 -16.23
CA PHE A 111 -13.20 -10.20 -16.38
C PHE A 111 -12.36 -11.12 -17.30
N GLN A 112 -12.72 -11.19 -18.59
CA GLN A 112 -11.96 -12.01 -19.56
C GLN A 112 -10.77 -11.28 -20.19
N ALA A 113 -10.62 -9.99 -20.01
CA ALA A 113 -9.68 -9.14 -20.73
C ALA A 113 -8.17 -9.41 -20.47
N GLY A 114 -7.82 -10.31 -19.57
CA GLY A 114 -6.43 -10.70 -19.31
C GLY A 114 -6.10 -12.16 -19.62
N MET A 115 -7.04 -12.92 -20.18
CA MET A 115 -6.88 -14.36 -20.44
C MET A 115 -6.36 -14.66 -21.85
N MET A 116 -6.31 -13.66 -22.73
CA MET A 116 -5.63 -13.80 -24.02
C MET A 116 -4.12 -13.62 -23.81
N LEU A 117 -3.36 -14.63 -24.23
CA LEU A 117 -1.89 -14.66 -24.25
C LEU A 117 -1.27 -13.60 -25.20
N THR A 118 -1.94 -12.50 -25.44
CA THR A 118 -1.44 -11.43 -26.32
C THR A 118 -0.66 -10.46 -25.46
N ALA A 119 0.66 -10.45 -25.63
CA ALA A 119 1.57 -9.51 -25.02
C ALA A 119 1.06 -8.07 -25.17
N GLY A 120 0.93 -7.34 -24.05
CA GLY A 120 0.75 -5.90 -24.05
C GLY A 120 -0.56 -5.35 -23.55
N VAL A 121 -1.46 -6.14 -22.95
CA VAL A 121 -2.63 -5.55 -22.26
C VAL A 121 -2.16 -5.02 -20.91
N PRO A 122 -2.23 -3.69 -20.67
CA PRO A 122 -1.87 -3.12 -19.39
C PRO A 122 -2.75 -3.71 -18.28
N ASN A 123 -2.17 -3.89 -17.09
CA ASN A 123 -2.90 -4.30 -15.91
C ASN A 123 -3.95 -3.24 -15.58
N SER A 124 -5.20 -3.43 -16.01
CA SER A 124 -6.30 -2.48 -15.82
C SER A 124 -7.57 -3.18 -15.35
N VAL A 125 -8.33 -2.49 -14.52
CA VAL A 125 -9.68 -2.86 -14.06
C VAL A 125 -10.62 -1.77 -14.51
N LEU A 126 -11.69 -2.10 -15.23
CA LEU A 126 -12.65 -1.13 -15.81
C LEU A 126 -11.98 -0.02 -16.63
N GLY A 127 -10.84 -0.30 -17.26
CA GLY A 127 -10.08 0.68 -18.05
C GLY A 127 -9.09 1.55 -17.27
N TYR A 128 -9.05 1.42 -15.94
CA TYR A 128 -8.12 2.15 -15.07
C TYR A 128 -6.96 1.26 -14.62
N PRO A 129 -5.75 1.83 -14.46
CA PRO A 129 -4.62 1.10 -13.91
C PRO A 129 -4.87 0.71 -12.45
N TYR A 130 -4.16 -0.32 -11.98
CA TYR A 130 -4.20 -0.70 -10.58
C TYR A 130 -2.80 -0.92 -9.99
N VAL A 131 -2.70 -0.73 -8.69
CA VAL A 131 -1.51 -0.99 -7.87
C VAL A 131 -1.87 -1.98 -6.78
N GLU A 132 -1.04 -3.00 -6.60
CA GLU A 132 -1.19 -3.97 -5.51
C GLU A 132 -0.62 -3.37 -4.22
N ALA A 133 -1.45 -3.26 -3.19
CA ALA A 133 -1.08 -2.78 -1.86
C ALA A 133 -1.36 -3.89 -0.83
N PRO A 134 -0.32 -4.55 -0.32
CA PRO A 134 -0.48 -5.68 0.61
C PRO A 134 -1.05 -5.27 1.99
N ASP A 135 -0.99 -3.99 2.31
CA ASP A 135 -1.42 -3.45 3.61
C ASP A 135 -2.92 -3.16 3.69
N LEU A 136 -3.66 -3.30 2.57
CA LEU A 136 -5.12 -3.22 2.56
C LEU A 136 -5.75 -4.48 3.14
N ALA A 137 -6.96 -4.34 3.69
CA ALA A 137 -7.73 -5.49 4.12
C ALA A 137 -8.21 -6.32 2.93
N ASP A 138 -8.28 -7.62 3.08
CA ASP A 138 -8.92 -8.50 2.11
C ASP A 138 -10.45 -8.35 2.15
N VAL A 139 -11.13 -8.92 1.15
CA VAL A 139 -12.58 -8.92 1.05
C VAL A 139 -13.20 -9.66 2.23
N GLY A 140 -14.03 -8.99 3.00
CA GLY A 140 -14.71 -9.53 4.18
C GLY A 140 -15.79 -8.56 4.66
N SER A 141 -16.68 -9.00 5.53
CA SER A 141 -17.76 -8.16 6.06
C SER A 141 -17.23 -6.88 6.70
N SER A 142 -17.78 -5.74 6.33
CA SER A 142 -17.38 -4.40 6.77
C SER A 142 -15.93 -4.01 6.45
N ALA A 143 -15.23 -4.82 5.66
CA ALA A 143 -13.86 -4.51 5.22
C ALA A 143 -13.85 -3.39 4.17
N LYS A 144 -12.69 -2.74 4.04
CA LYS A 144 -12.40 -1.69 3.05
C LYS A 144 -11.30 -2.16 2.08
N PRO A 145 -11.61 -3.10 1.16
CA PRO A 145 -10.60 -3.79 0.37
C PRO A 145 -10.09 -3.00 -0.83
N VAL A 146 -10.81 -1.97 -1.27
CA VAL A 146 -10.50 -1.21 -2.49
C VAL A 146 -10.51 0.27 -2.21
N ILE A 147 -9.46 0.95 -2.68
CA ILE A 147 -9.40 2.42 -2.78
C ILE A 147 -9.29 2.76 -4.25
N PHE A 148 -10.01 3.79 -4.69
CA PHE A 148 -9.96 4.30 -6.05
C PHE A 148 -9.86 5.82 -6.05
N GLY A 149 -9.02 6.38 -6.90
CA GLY A 149 -8.93 7.82 -7.09
C GLY A 149 -7.58 8.32 -7.59
N ASP A 150 -7.46 9.64 -7.66
CA ASP A 150 -6.21 10.32 -8.00
C ASP A 150 -5.37 10.55 -6.74
N PHE A 151 -4.46 9.62 -6.49
CA PHE A 151 -3.56 9.68 -5.33
C PHE A 151 -2.59 10.85 -5.39
N SER A 152 -2.24 11.34 -6.59
CA SER A 152 -1.30 12.45 -6.75
C SER A 152 -1.86 13.77 -6.20
N ARG A 153 -3.18 13.94 -6.27
CA ARG A 153 -3.89 15.09 -5.72
C ARG A 153 -4.50 14.83 -4.35
N GLY A 154 -4.88 13.58 -4.09
CA GLY A 154 -5.60 13.18 -2.89
C GLY A 154 -4.72 13.08 -1.65
N TYR A 155 -3.47 12.63 -1.80
CA TYR A 155 -2.59 12.31 -0.69
C TYR A 155 -1.21 12.96 -0.86
N MET A 156 -0.68 13.59 0.19
CA MET A 156 0.66 14.15 0.18
C MET A 156 1.58 13.41 1.13
N VAL A 157 2.74 13.02 0.61
CA VAL A 157 3.85 12.48 1.41
C VAL A 157 4.93 13.55 1.52
N VAL A 158 5.43 13.77 2.73
CA VAL A 158 6.50 14.74 3.01
C VAL A 158 7.65 14.04 3.73
N ASP A 159 8.79 13.94 3.06
CA ASP A 159 10.02 13.46 3.66
C ASP A 159 10.78 14.61 4.32
N ARG A 160 10.97 14.53 5.64
CA ARG A 160 11.76 15.51 6.39
C ARG A 160 13.23 15.11 6.54
N VAL A 161 13.48 13.84 6.73
CA VAL A 161 14.82 13.26 6.85
C VAL A 161 14.85 11.97 6.06
N ASN A 162 15.70 11.91 5.05
CA ASN A 162 15.95 10.68 4.30
C ASN A 162 16.54 9.60 5.20
N LEU A 163 16.55 8.35 4.73
CA LEU A 163 17.15 7.25 5.46
C LEU A 163 18.62 7.56 5.76
N SER A 164 18.95 7.67 7.03
CA SER A 164 20.32 7.82 7.52
C SER A 164 20.67 6.63 8.39
N VAL A 165 21.82 6.01 8.12
CA VAL A 165 22.35 4.88 8.90
C VAL A 165 23.61 5.35 9.60
N LEU A 166 23.61 5.28 10.93
CA LEU A 166 24.77 5.55 11.77
C LEU A 166 25.39 4.24 12.21
N ARG A 167 26.69 4.07 11.94
CA ARG A 167 27.52 2.98 12.48
C ARG A 167 28.15 3.43 13.79
N ASP A 168 27.86 2.76 14.88
CA ASP A 168 28.38 3.03 16.21
C ASP A 168 29.20 1.82 16.73
N PRO A 169 30.51 1.85 16.61
CA PRO A 169 31.38 0.80 17.13
C PRO A 169 31.68 0.94 18.63
N PHE A 170 31.26 2.03 19.29
CA PHE A 170 31.70 2.37 20.64
C PHE A 170 30.71 1.88 21.70
N THR A 171 29.41 2.07 21.47
CA THR A 171 28.38 1.75 22.50
C THR A 171 28.37 0.29 22.90
N GLN A 172 28.69 -0.62 21.99
CA GLN A 172 28.74 -2.09 22.24
C GLN A 172 30.15 -2.68 22.16
N ALA A 173 31.18 -1.85 22.29
CA ALA A 173 32.58 -2.30 22.19
C ALA A 173 32.95 -3.38 23.20
N THR A 174 32.41 -3.31 24.41
CA THR A 174 32.63 -4.32 25.47
C THR A 174 32.01 -5.68 25.17
N SER A 175 30.99 -5.71 24.31
CA SER A 175 30.30 -6.94 23.86
C SER A 175 30.84 -7.46 22.52
N GLY A 176 31.81 -6.77 21.90
CA GLY A 176 32.38 -7.12 20.62
C GLY A 176 31.40 -6.93 19.45
N ASN A 177 30.41 -6.04 19.61
CA ASN A 177 29.39 -5.76 18.60
C ASN A 177 29.52 -4.34 18.08
N VAL A 178 29.15 -4.15 16.80
CA VAL A 178 28.95 -2.86 16.17
C VAL A 178 27.45 -2.61 16.05
N ARG A 179 27.00 -1.43 16.50
CA ARG A 179 25.59 -1.04 16.46
C ARG A 179 25.32 -0.18 15.23
N TYR A 180 24.27 -0.55 14.49
CA TYR A 180 23.75 0.22 13.38
C TYR A 180 22.40 0.83 13.75
N VAL A 181 22.30 2.15 13.66
CA VAL A 181 21.08 2.89 13.96
C VAL A 181 20.57 3.56 12.70
N ALA A 182 19.48 3.06 12.16
CA ALA A 182 18.81 3.66 11.01
C ALA A 182 17.70 4.59 11.49
N ARG A 183 17.60 5.78 10.87
CA ARG A 183 16.57 6.79 11.17
C ARG A 183 15.97 7.33 9.90
N ARG A 184 14.65 7.51 9.92
CA ARG A 184 13.89 8.21 8.88
C ARG A 184 12.76 9.01 9.51
N ARG A 185 12.39 10.14 8.91
CA ARG A 185 11.24 10.94 9.32
C ARG A 185 10.40 11.29 8.11
N VAL A 186 9.19 10.74 8.10
CA VAL A 186 8.21 10.93 7.02
C VAL A 186 6.89 11.37 7.65
N GLY A 187 6.14 12.18 6.92
CA GLY A 187 4.75 12.56 7.21
C GLY A 187 3.87 12.25 6.00
N GLY A 188 2.60 12.03 6.21
CA GLY A 188 1.63 11.84 5.16
C GLY A 188 0.25 12.24 5.63
N GLN A 189 -0.53 12.84 4.73
CA GLN A 189 -1.88 13.32 5.04
C GLN A 189 -2.73 13.35 3.77
N VAL A 190 -4.03 13.10 3.94
CA VAL A 190 -5.03 13.33 2.90
C VAL A 190 -5.27 14.83 2.77
N ILE A 191 -5.00 15.40 1.58
CA ILE A 191 -5.20 16.83 1.30
C ILE A 191 -6.55 17.07 0.66
N LEU A 192 -6.90 16.24 -0.32
CA LEU A 192 -8.12 16.38 -1.10
C LEU A 192 -8.97 15.10 -1.01
N PRO A 193 -9.81 14.99 0.03
CA PRO A 193 -10.59 13.77 0.25
C PRO A 193 -11.53 13.41 -0.90
N GLU A 194 -12.03 14.41 -1.63
CA GLU A 194 -12.95 14.20 -2.75
C GLU A 194 -12.30 13.54 -3.99
N ALA A 195 -10.95 13.56 -4.08
CA ALA A 195 -10.20 12.88 -5.12
C ALA A 195 -10.05 11.37 -4.88
N LEU A 196 -10.44 10.89 -3.69
CA LEU A 196 -10.33 9.50 -3.28
C LEU A 196 -11.69 8.94 -2.87
N ARG A 197 -11.89 7.64 -3.11
CA ARG A 197 -13.07 6.87 -2.68
C ARG A 197 -12.65 5.52 -2.17
N ILE A 198 -13.36 5.05 -1.15
CA ILE A 198 -13.11 3.76 -0.51
C ILE A 198 -14.34 2.90 -0.70
N GLN A 199 -14.16 1.68 -1.16
CA GLN A 199 -15.24 0.70 -1.18
C GLN A 199 -15.34 -0.01 0.16
N VAL A 200 -16.56 -0.06 0.69
CA VAL A 200 -16.89 -0.81 1.92
C VAL A 200 -17.72 -2.02 1.55
N ILE A 201 -17.38 -3.18 2.10
CA ILE A 201 -18.17 -4.39 1.93
C ILE A 201 -19.41 -4.30 2.83
N SER A 202 -20.48 -3.81 2.26
CA SER A 202 -21.80 -3.72 2.89
C SER A 202 -22.90 -3.80 1.84
N ALA A 203 -24.10 -4.18 2.28
CA ALA A 203 -25.29 -4.18 1.43
C ALA A 203 -25.86 -2.79 1.25
#